data_173e9b86e3286785417532bdef05e606
#
_entry.id   173e9b86e3286785417532bdef05e606
#
_cell.length_a   1.000
_cell.length_b   1.000
_cell.length_c   1.000
_cell.angle_alpha   90.00
_cell.angle_beta   90.00
_cell.angle_gamma   90.00
#
_symmetry.space_group_name_H-M   'P 1'
#
loop_
_entity.id
_entity.type
_entity.pdbx_description
1 polymer ?
#
loop_
_entity_poly.entity_id
_entity_poly.type
_entity_poly.pdbx_seq_one_letter_code
_entity_poly.pdbx_strand_id
1 'polypeptide(L)'
;MNLPFVGTIEKVDGKYVVVPDFEERFQLHLAKLKVGTRVTHPVKKFHKTNTPKQKAYLHGVVIPITTAFMGYARHEREHVYGQMKLMYLRSTDDKGNDYIRELRENSDNPADTQLVSWFTDQIRQMVSMQYGFDIPDPDKNYNKGEVEDLVTEIERG
;
A
#
# COMPACT_ATOMS: atom_id res chain seq x y z
N MET A 1 -1.47 8.40 8.63
CA MET A 1 -1.45 7.20 7.78
C MET A 1 -2.66 6.33 8.14
N ASN A 2 -3.62 6.24 7.26
CA ASN A 2 -4.84 5.45 7.47
C ASN A 2 -4.68 4.05 6.87
N LEU A 3 -3.91 3.19 7.55
CA LEU A 3 -3.93 1.77 7.21
C LEU A 3 -5.28 1.16 7.61
N PRO A 4 -5.86 0.31 6.78
CA PRO A 4 -7.04 -0.43 7.18
C PRO A 4 -6.72 -1.28 8.41
N PHE A 5 -7.67 -1.38 9.31
CA PHE A 5 -7.55 -2.29 10.46
C PHE A 5 -7.98 -3.69 10.04
N VAL A 6 -7.14 -4.65 10.33
CA VAL A 6 -7.42 -6.08 10.14
C VAL A 6 -7.67 -6.71 11.50
N GLY A 7 -8.55 -7.66 11.54
CA GLY A 7 -8.89 -8.40 12.76
C GLY A 7 -9.54 -9.73 12.44
N THR A 8 -9.74 -10.50 13.48
CA THR A 8 -10.38 -11.82 13.41
C THR A 8 -11.80 -11.74 13.95
N ILE A 9 -12.72 -12.46 13.33
CA ILE A 9 -14.09 -12.59 13.85
C ILE A 9 -14.06 -13.66 14.95
N GLU A 10 -14.47 -13.24 16.14
CA GLU A 10 -14.62 -14.13 17.29
C GLU A 10 -16.07 -14.13 17.78
N LYS A 11 -16.46 -15.17 18.47
CA LYS A 11 -17.77 -15.26 19.12
C LYS A 11 -17.59 -15.11 20.63
N VAL A 12 -18.05 -14.00 21.18
CA VAL A 12 -17.99 -13.70 22.63
C VAL A 12 -19.42 -13.53 23.14
N ASP A 13 -19.78 -14.29 24.18
CA ASP A 13 -21.11 -14.24 24.81
C ASP A 13 -22.27 -14.33 23.79
N GLY A 14 -22.12 -15.20 22.81
CA GLY A 14 -23.12 -15.41 21.76
C GLY A 14 -23.17 -14.35 20.64
N LYS A 15 -22.37 -13.30 20.73
CA LYS A 15 -22.26 -12.25 19.72
C LYS A 15 -20.98 -12.38 18.91
N TYR A 16 -21.05 -12.04 17.63
CA TYR A 16 -19.84 -11.96 16.79
C TYR A 16 -19.17 -10.59 16.96
N VAL A 17 -17.89 -10.59 17.25
CA VAL A 17 -17.07 -9.39 17.40
C VAL A 17 -15.85 -9.46 16.49
N VAL A 18 -15.36 -8.31 16.07
CA VAL A 18 -14.08 -8.22 15.34
C VAL A 18 -13.02 -7.82 16.34
N VAL A 19 -12.04 -8.72 16.54
CA VAL A 19 -10.87 -8.46 17.38
C VAL A 19 -9.75 -7.97 16.49
N PRO A 20 -9.32 -6.69 16.61
CA PRO A 20 -8.24 -6.16 15.78
C PRO A 20 -6.90 -6.83 16.08
N ASP A 21 -6.09 -7.07 15.05
CA ASP A 21 -4.73 -7.63 15.21
C ASP A 21 -3.81 -6.67 16.00
N PHE A 22 -4.09 -5.37 15.95
CA PHE A 22 -3.38 -4.31 16.66
C PHE A 22 -4.34 -3.46 17.50
N GLU A 23 -4.75 -3.98 18.64
CA GLU A 23 -5.75 -3.36 19.53
C GLU A 23 -5.35 -1.94 19.94
N GLU A 24 -4.13 -1.73 20.40
CA GLU A 24 -3.68 -0.39 20.85
C GLU A 24 -3.80 0.66 19.76
N ARG A 25 -3.40 0.30 18.55
CA ARG A 25 -3.49 1.21 17.40
C ARG A 25 -4.93 1.51 17.01
N PHE A 26 -5.78 0.50 17.08
CA PHE A 26 -7.22 0.64 16.83
C PHE A 26 -7.85 1.59 17.86
N GLN A 27 -7.55 1.40 19.14
CA GLN A 27 -8.04 2.26 20.21
C GLN A 27 -7.53 3.71 20.07
N LEU A 28 -6.26 3.92 19.72
CA LEU A 28 -5.72 5.25 19.44
C LEU A 28 -6.44 5.93 18.27
N HIS A 29 -6.83 5.16 17.26
CA HIS A 29 -7.62 5.70 16.14
C HIS A 29 -9.02 6.11 16.60
N LEU A 30 -9.70 5.27 17.35
CA LEU A 30 -11.04 5.56 17.90
C LEU A 30 -11.01 6.76 18.85
N ALA A 31 -9.96 6.90 19.66
CA ALA A 31 -9.82 8.01 20.61
C ALA A 31 -9.74 9.40 19.94
N LYS A 32 -9.38 9.46 18.67
CA LYS A 32 -9.39 10.71 17.88
C LYS A 32 -10.79 11.13 17.42
N LEU A 33 -11.76 10.25 17.53
CA LEU A 33 -13.13 10.51 17.15
C LEU A 33 -13.93 10.94 18.39
N LYS A 34 -14.86 11.87 18.21
CA LYS A 34 -15.76 12.26 19.31
C LYS A 34 -16.70 11.12 19.65
N VAL A 35 -16.96 10.93 20.94
CA VAL A 35 -18.01 10.00 21.39
C VAL A 35 -19.35 10.36 20.73
N GLY A 36 -20.05 9.35 20.23
CA GLY A 36 -21.31 9.52 19.50
C GLY A 36 -21.16 9.76 18.00
N THR A 37 -19.93 9.88 17.47
CA THR A 37 -19.71 9.96 16.01
C THR A 37 -20.16 8.68 15.34
N ARG A 38 -20.98 8.80 14.29
CA ARG A 38 -21.36 7.67 13.45
C ARG A 38 -20.20 7.34 12.51
N VAL A 39 -19.78 6.09 12.51
CA VAL A 39 -18.69 5.60 11.66
C VAL A 39 -19.19 4.50 10.74
N THR A 40 -18.60 4.42 9.56
CA THR A 40 -18.81 3.27 8.66
C THR A 40 -17.67 2.27 8.88
N HIS A 41 -18.05 1.02 9.08
CA HIS A 41 -17.08 -0.05 9.29
C HIS A 41 -17.37 -1.22 8.34
N PRO A 42 -16.94 -1.11 7.07
CA PRO A 42 -17.15 -2.20 6.13
C PRO A 42 -16.28 -3.40 6.52
N VAL A 43 -16.93 -4.47 6.95
CA VAL A 43 -16.26 -5.75 7.21
C VAL A 43 -16.16 -6.50 5.87
N LYS A 44 -14.95 -6.65 5.37
CA LYS A 44 -14.65 -7.43 4.17
C LYS A 44 -13.74 -8.59 4.52
N LYS A 45 -13.90 -9.71 3.83
CA LYS A 45 -12.98 -10.83 3.97
C LYS A 45 -11.57 -10.37 3.62
N PHE A 46 -10.63 -10.53 4.56
CA PHE A 46 -9.23 -10.29 4.29
C PHE A 46 -8.68 -11.40 3.37
N HIS A 47 -8.21 -11.00 2.21
CA HIS A 47 -7.48 -11.90 1.34
C HIS A 47 -5.99 -11.62 1.53
N LYS A 48 -5.29 -12.59 2.12
CA LYS A 48 -3.83 -12.56 2.19
C LYS A 48 -3.30 -12.55 0.75
N THR A 49 -2.83 -11.40 0.29
CA THR A 49 -2.15 -11.31 -1.00
C THR A 49 -0.84 -12.06 -0.87
N ASN A 50 -0.57 -12.95 -1.80
CA ASN A 50 0.69 -13.70 -1.80
C ASN A 50 1.85 -12.72 -1.97
N THR A 51 2.74 -12.64 -1.00
CA THR A 51 3.86 -11.68 -0.94
C THR A 51 4.71 -11.66 -2.23
N PRO A 52 5.03 -12.79 -2.89
CA PRO A 52 5.72 -12.78 -4.17
C PRO A 52 4.93 -12.07 -5.29
N LYS A 53 3.60 -12.20 -5.31
CA LYS A 53 2.74 -11.51 -6.30
C LYS A 53 2.69 -10.01 -6.05
N GLN A 54 2.63 -9.57 -4.80
CA GLN A 54 2.69 -8.15 -4.46
C GLN A 54 4.01 -7.52 -4.88
N LYS A 55 5.12 -8.19 -4.59
CA LYS A 55 6.46 -7.76 -5.00
C LYS A 55 6.58 -7.66 -6.52
N ALA A 56 6.12 -8.68 -7.23
CA ALA A 56 6.12 -8.70 -8.69
C ALA A 56 5.26 -7.56 -9.27
N TYR A 57 4.12 -7.29 -8.69
CA TYR A 57 3.26 -6.18 -9.08
C TYR A 57 3.90 -4.82 -8.81
N LEU A 58 4.42 -4.59 -7.61
CA LEU A 58 5.08 -3.34 -7.24
C LEU A 58 6.27 -3.03 -8.16
N HIS A 59 7.18 -3.98 -8.31
CA HIS A 59 8.42 -3.76 -9.07
C HIS A 59 8.27 -3.99 -10.58
N GLY A 60 7.32 -4.79 -11.00
CA GLY A 60 7.10 -5.13 -12.41
C GLY A 60 6.07 -4.25 -13.12
N VAL A 61 5.17 -3.60 -12.39
CA VAL A 61 4.09 -2.79 -12.97
C VAL A 61 4.11 -1.36 -12.41
N VAL A 62 3.97 -1.20 -11.11
CA VAL A 62 3.77 0.12 -10.49
C VAL A 62 4.99 1.01 -10.63
N ILE A 63 6.16 0.55 -10.23
CA ILE A 63 7.39 1.34 -10.29
C ILE A 63 7.81 1.66 -11.74
N PRO A 64 7.78 0.72 -12.70
CA PRO A 64 8.07 1.06 -14.10
C PRO A 64 7.17 2.15 -14.69
N ILE A 65 5.88 2.07 -14.48
CA ILE A 65 4.92 3.07 -14.97
C ILE A 65 5.14 4.42 -14.27
N THR A 66 5.32 4.41 -12.95
CA THR A 66 5.61 5.63 -12.19
C THR A 66 6.90 6.29 -12.66
N THR A 67 7.95 5.51 -12.88
CA THR A 67 9.25 5.99 -13.39
C THR A 67 9.09 6.72 -14.73
N ALA A 68 8.31 6.14 -15.64
CA ALA A 68 8.04 6.73 -16.95
C ALA A 68 7.28 8.07 -16.83
N PHE A 69 6.21 8.13 -16.03
CA PHE A 69 5.46 9.36 -15.80
C PHE A 69 6.28 10.47 -15.13
N MET A 70 7.19 10.11 -14.24
CA MET A 70 8.09 11.07 -13.61
C MET A 70 9.24 11.53 -14.51
N GLY A 71 9.37 10.99 -15.72
CA GLY A 71 10.37 11.36 -16.70
C GLY A 71 11.77 10.81 -16.43
N TYR A 72 11.90 9.82 -15.56
CA TYR A 72 13.16 9.13 -15.30
C TYR A 72 13.43 8.01 -16.31
N ALA A 73 14.71 7.71 -16.55
CA ALA A 73 15.12 6.61 -17.41
C ALA A 73 14.82 5.24 -16.77
N ARG A 74 14.69 4.20 -17.60
CA ARG A 74 14.35 2.85 -17.12
C ARG A 74 15.33 2.27 -16.10
N HIS A 75 16.62 2.60 -16.20
CA HIS A 75 17.63 2.18 -15.25
C HIS A 75 17.54 2.91 -13.89
N GLU A 76 16.73 3.95 -13.79
CA GLU A 76 16.52 4.75 -12.57
C GLU A 76 15.32 4.27 -11.73
N ARG A 77 14.72 3.14 -12.06
CA ARG A 77 13.57 2.58 -11.32
C ARG A 77 13.86 2.39 -9.83
N GLU A 78 15.05 1.96 -9.47
CA GLU A 78 15.48 1.86 -8.07
C GLU A 78 15.55 3.22 -7.38
N HIS A 79 15.97 4.25 -8.07
CA HIS A 79 15.97 5.62 -7.57
C HIS A 79 14.53 6.09 -7.29
N VAL A 80 13.62 5.89 -8.23
CA VAL A 80 12.19 6.23 -8.06
C VAL A 80 11.58 5.46 -6.91
N TYR A 81 11.86 4.17 -6.78
CA TYR A 81 11.42 3.36 -5.65
C TYR A 81 11.92 3.94 -4.32
N GLY A 82 13.19 4.33 -4.25
CA GLY A 82 13.76 5.02 -3.09
C GLY A 82 13.05 6.33 -2.75
N GLN A 83 12.72 7.14 -3.74
CA GLN A 83 11.95 8.37 -3.55
C GLN A 83 10.53 8.10 -3.02
N MET A 84 9.86 7.08 -3.53
CA MET A 84 8.53 6.69 -3.03
C MET A 84 8.59 6.23 -1.58
N LYS A 85 9.62 5.50 -1.17
CA LYS A 85 9.85 5.13 0.24
C LYS A 85 10.05 6.36 1.13
N LEU A 86 10.85 7.31 0.70
CA LEU A 86 11.04 8.58 1.41
C LEU A 86 9.72 9.36 1.56
N MET A 87 8.90 9.36 0.53
CA MET A 87 7.64 10.10 0.53
C MET A 87 6.58 9.48 1.44
N TYR A 88 6.43 8.16 1.42
CA TYR A 88 5.30 7.48 2.07
C TYR A 88 5.65 6.67 3.32
N LEU A 89 6.90 6.26 3.49
CA LEU A 89 7.33 5.43 4.62
C LEU A 89 8.11 6.21 5.69
N ARG A 90 8.28 7.51 5.51
CA ARG A 90 8.92 8.36 6.53
C ARG A 90 8.04 8.41 7.77
N SER A 91 8.68 8.22 8.92
CA SER A 91 8.03 8.24 10.23
C SER A 91 8.95 8.87 11.24
N THR A 92 8.42 9.19 12.40
CA THR A 92 9.19 9.77 13.51
C THR A 92 9.07 8.87 14.73
N ASP A 93 10.19 8.58 15.39
CA ASP A 93 10.22 7.78 16.61
C ASP A 93 9.77 8.61 17.85
N ASP A 94 9.67 7.94 19.00
CA ASP A 94 9.25 8.57 20.27
C ASP A 94 10.25 9.65 20.77
N LYS A 95 11.46 9.65 20.22
CA LYS A 95 12.51 10.62 20.53
C LYS A 95 12.55 11.80 19.57
N GLY A 96 11.66 11.82 18.57
CA GLY A 96 11.60 12.85 17.56
C GLY A 96 12.57 12.65 16.39
N ASN A 97 13.21 11.49 16.26
CA ASN A 97 14.10 11.20 15.13
C ASN A 97 13.30 10.66 13.94
N ASP A 98 13.57 11.21 12.77
CA ASP A 98 12.97 10.71 11.52
C ASP A 98 13.67 9.42 11.07
N TYR A 99 12.87 8.48 10.61
CA TYR A 99 13.34 7.24 10.00
C TYR A 99 12.40 6.81 8.84
N ILE A 100 12.91 5.91 8.00
CA ILE A 100 12.10 5.28 6.95
C ILE A 100 11.70 3.91 7.45
N ARG A 101 10.38 3.64 7.46
CA ARG A 101 9.86 2.32 7.83
C ARG A 101 10.37 1.27 6.86
N GLU A 102 10.83 0.15 7.42
CA GLU A 102 11.26 -1.00 6.62
C GLU A 102 10.07 -1.63 5.90
N LEU A 103 10.20 -1.82 4.60
CA LEU A 103 9.22 -2.51 3.77
C LEU A 103 9.67 -3.96 3.56
N ARG A 104 9.08 -4.87 4.34
CA ARG A 104 9.44 -6.30 4.32
C ARG A 104 8.62 -7.03 3.25
N GLU A 105 9.09 -6.99 2.02
CA GLU A 105 8.38 -7.52 0.85
C GLU A 105 8.33 -9.05 0.79
N ASN A 106 9.20 -9.75 1.51
CA ASN A 106 9.27 -11.21 1.55
C ASN A 106 8.66 -11.81 2.85
N SER A 107 8.01 -10.99 3.65
CA SER A 107 7.41 -11.41 4.92
C SER A 107 6.03 -12.03 4.73
N ASP A 108 5.74 -13.09 5.47
CA ASP A 108 4.40 -13.68 5.59
C ASP A 108 3.54 -13.01 6.68
N ASN A 109 4.10 -12.05 7.40
CA ASN A 109 3.39 -11.35 8.45
C ASN A 109 2.28 -10.47 7.83
N PRO A 110 1.01 -10.58 8.27
CA PRO A 110 -0.09 -9.77 7.75
C PRO A 110 0.14 -8.26 7.83
N ALA A 111 0.83 -7.77 8.86
CA ALA A 111 1.16 -6.35 9.00
C ALA A 111 2.12 -5.87 7.91
N ASP A 112 3.15 -6.66 7.59
CA ASP A 112 4.10 -6.34 6.53
C ASP A 112 3.42 -6.38 5.15
N THR A 113 2.59 -7.38 4.93
CA THR A 113 1.78 -7.52 3.70
C THR A 113 0.84 -6.33 3.50
N GLN A 114 0.20 -5.86 4.56
CA GLN A 114 -0.65 -4.67 4.52
C GLN A 114 0.14 -3.40 4.23
N LEU A 115 1.34 -3.26 4.80
CA LEU A 115 2.18 -2.11 4.55
C LEU A 115 2.62 -2.04 3.09
N VAL A 116 3.00 -3.17 2.49
CA VAL A 116 3.33 -3.25 1.06
C VAL A 116 2.13 -2.87 0.19
N SER A 117 0.95 -3.40 0.51
CA SER A 117 -0.29 -3.09 -0.20
C SER A 117 -0.65 -1.61 -0.11
N TRP A 118 -0.62 -1.06 1.09
CA TRP A 118 -0.87 0.36 1.33
C TRP A 118 0.13 1.26 0.59
N PHE A 119 1.42 0.94 0.67
CA PHE A 119 2.48 1.69 -0.02
C PHE A 119 2.27 1.69 -1.53
N THR A 120 1.95 0.54 -2.10
CA THR A 120 1.64 0.38 -3.52
C THR A 120 0.43 1.22 -3.92
N ASP A 121 -0.63 1.22 -3.12
CA ASP A 121 -1.84 2.01 -3.36
C ASP A 121 -1.59 3.52 -3.28
N GLN A 122 -0.70 3.97 -2.39
CA GLN A 122 -0.31 5.38 -2.32
C GLN A 122 0.37 5.84 -3.61
N ILE A 123 1.26 5.02 -4.17
CA ILE A 123 1.91 5.33 -5.44
C ILE A 123 0.89 5.36 -6.58
N ARG A 124 -0.01 4.39 -6.66
CA ARG A 124 -1.09 4.35 -7.66
C ARG A 124 -1.98 5.59 -7.57
N GLN A 125 -2.36 5.97 -6.38
CA GLN A 125 -3.18 7.17 -6.14
C GLN A 125 -2.45 8.45 -6.57
N MET A 126 -1.17 8.55 -6.27
CA MET A 126 -0.36 9.70 -6.70
C MET A 126 -0.31 9.79 -8.22
N VAL A 127 -0.08 8.70 -8.92
CA VAL A 127 -0.04 8.68 -10.39
C VAL A 127 -1.41 9.05 -10.98
N SER A 128 -2.50 8.54 -10.41
CA SER A 128 -3.85 8.89 -10.83
C SER A 128 -4.13 10.40 -10.65
N MET A 129 -3.75 10.95 -9.51
CA MET A 129 -4.02 12.36 -9.19
C MET A 129 -3.13 13.33 -9.97
N GLN A 130 -1.86 13.02 -10.16
CA GLN A 130 -0.90 13.93 -10.79
C GLN A 130 -0.86 13.81 -12.31
N TYR A 131 -1.04 12.63 -12.84
CA TYR A 131 -0.90 12.33 -14.26
C TYR A 131 -2.20 11.89 -14.94
N GLY A 132 -3.28 11.72 -14.17
CA GLY A 132 -4.57 11.30 -14.70
C GLY A 132 -4.57 9.87 -15.26
N PHE A 133 -3.69 9.02 -14.78
CA PHE A 133 -3.53 7.64 -15.25
C PHE A 133 -3.77 6.63 -14.14
N ASP A 134 -4.70 5.73 -14.36
CA ASP A 134 -4.97 4.65 -13.42
C ASP A 134 -4.09 3.43 -13.75
N ILE A 135 -3.10 3.20 -12.87
CA ILE A 135 -2.25 2.01 -12.98
C ILE A 135 -3.14 0.77 -12.88
N PRO A 136 -3.01 -0.18 -13.83
CA PRO A 136 -3.83 -1.38 -13.86
C PRO A 136 -3.81 -2.20 -12.57
N ASP A 137 -4.93 -2.81 -12.22
CA ASP A 137 -5.09 -3.61 -11.01
C ASP A 137 -4.19 -4.85 -10.98
N PRO A 138 -3.75 -5.29 -9.77
CA PRO A 138 -2.88 -6.45 -9.62
C PRO A 138 -3.52 -7.79 -10.02
N ASP A 139 -4.86 -7.83 -10.13
CA ASP A 139 -5.62 -9.04 -10.51
C ASP A 139 -5.55 -9.36 -12.00
N LYS A 140 -5.08 -8.42 -12.82
CA LYS A 140 -4.85 -8.65 -14.24
C LYS A 140 -3.47 -9.27 -14.43
N ASN A 141 -3.42 -10.38 -15.15
CA ASN A 141 -2.16 -11.01 -15.55
C ASN A 141 -1.46 -10.16 -16.62
N TYR A 142 -0.73 -9.14 -16.16
CA TYR A 142 0.15 -8.37 -17.04
C TYR A 142 1.40 -9.18 -17.31
N ASN A 143 1.68 -9.44 -18.58
CA ASN A 143 2.98 -9.90 -18.94
C ASN A 143 3.98 -8.73 -19.01
N LYS A 144 5.25 -9.04 -18.89
CA LYS A 144 6.31 -8.03 -18.90
C LYS A 144 6.32 -7.19 -20.19
N GLY A 145 5.97 -7.79 -21.32
CA GLY A 145 5.91 -7.11 -22.61
C GLY A 145 4.82 -6.03 -22.67
N GLU A 146 3.63 -6.29 -22.15
CA GLU A 146 2.55 -5.30 -22.08
C GLU A 146 2.89 -4.08 -21.25
N VAL A 147 3.56 -4.29 -20.11
CA VAL A 147 4.03 -3.19 -19.25
C VAL A 147 5.11 -2.36 -19.95
N GLU A 148 6.08 -3.00 -20.59
CA GLU A 148 7.14 -2.29 -21.33
C GLU A 148 6.59 -1.53 -22.55
N ASP A 149 5.58 -2.04 -23.23
CA ASP A 149 4.88 -1.33 -24.29
C ASP A 149 4.18 -0.08 -23.76
N LEU A 150 3.48 -0.19 -22.63
CA LEU A 150 2.83 0.93 -21.97
C LEU A 150 3.85 1.98 -21.50
N VAL A 151 4.97 1.56 -20.94
CA VAL A 151 6.08 2.45 -20.56
C VAL A 151 6.61 3.19 -21.78
N THR A 152 6.78 2.51 -22.92
CA THR A 152 7.22 3.13 -24.17
C THR A 152 6.22 4.20 -24.65
N GLU A 153 4.93 3.94 -24.56
CA GLU A 153 3.88 4.92 -24.92
C GLU A 153 3.95 6.16 -24.02
N ILE A 154 4.12 5.97 -22.71
CA ILE A 154 4.24 7.09 -21.75
C ILE A 154 5.49 7.91 -22.03
N GLU A 155 6.62 7.27 -22.31
CA GLU A 155 7.89 7.95 -22.62
C GLU A 155 7.82 8.77 -23.92
N ARG A 156 6.99 8.37 -24.87
CA ARG A 156 6.75 9.10 -26.13
C ARG A 156 5.80 10.30 -25.97
N GLY A 157 4.98 10.23 -24.91
CA GLY A 157 3.89 11.15 -24.56
C GLY A 157 4.05 12.48 -24.71
#